data_f10dd1c6bcbdf72ba8d373e64dfa2c1c
#
_entry.id   f10dd1c6bcbdf72ba8d373e64dfa2c1c
#
_cell.length_a   1.000
_cell.length_b   1.000
_cell.length_c   1.000
_cell.angle_alpha   90.00
_cell.angle_beta   90.00
_cell.angle_gamma   90.00
#
_symmetry.space_group_name_H-M   'P 1'
#
loop_
_entity.id
_entity.type
_entity.pdbx_description
1 polymer ?
#
loop_
_entity_poly.entity_id
_entity_poly.type
_entity_poly.pdbx_seq_one_letter_code
_entity_poly.pdbx_strand_id
1 'polypeptide(L)'
;MSQSTVKKIPNNYFDGMPVTGFHKIVFFIIMMAYFCEQMDNWNFGFIAPALMHTWGLQMSDIGVVTLWYFIGMTAGGFFGGVISDFIGRRKTFLISIATFSFFSVLNGFTDNFHVFVIARSMTGFGVFCLMVCSQAY
;
A
#
# COMPACT_ATOMS: atom_id res chain seq x y z
N MET A 1 51.29 11.30 -17.25
CA MET A 1 50.28 10.35 -16.69
C MET A 1 49.51 11.09 -15.59
N SER A 2 48.37 11.63 -15.95
CA SER A 2 47.49 12.42 -15.04
C SER A 2 46.69 11.47 -14.21
N GLN A 3 46.92 11.39 -12.92
CA GLN A 3 46.03 10.70 -11.99
C GLN A 3 44.79 11.58 -11.81
N SER A 4 43.69 11.18 -12.43
CA SER A 4 42.40 11.77 -12.20
C SER A 4 42.07 11.65 -10.70
N THR A 5 41.95 12.78 -10.05
CA THR A 5 41.56 12.94 -8.65
C THR A 5 40.16 12.42 -8.48
N VAL A 6 40.02 11.15 -8.15
CA VAL A 6 38.75 10.60 -7.70
C VAL A 6 38.40 11.32 -6.40
N LYS A 7 37.46 12.26 -6.48
CA LYS A 7 36.94 12.99 -5.35
C LYS A 7 36.30 11.97 -4.42
N LYS A 8 37.00 11.60 -3.36
CA LYS A 8 36.53 10.67 -2.33
C LYS A 8 35.28 11.27 -1.71
N ILE A 9 34.11 10.73 -2.06
CA ILE A 9 32.84 11.12 -1.46
C ILE A 9 32.93 10.76 0.03
N PRO A 10 32.83 11.73 0.96
CA PRO A 10 32.90 11.41 2.38
C PRO A 10 31.75 10.48 2.74
N ASN A 11 32.05 9.42 3.49
CA ASN A 11 31.07 8.41 3.95
C ASN A 11 29.89 9.00 4.74
N ASN A 12 29.98 10.25 5.15
CA ASN A 12 29.02 10.97 5.99
C ASN A 12 28.21 12.00 5.19
N TYR A 13 28.06 11.82 3.87
CA TYR A 13 27.31 12.79 3.06
C TYR A 13 25.82 12.88 3.49
N PHE A 14 25.29 11.81 4.04
CA PHE A 14 23.91 11.73 4.54
C PHE A 14 23.75 12.20 6.00
N ASP A 15 24.82 12.13 6.82
CA ASP A 15 24.76 12.50 8.25
C ASP A 15 24.64 14.02 8.49
N GLY A 16 24.92 14.83 7.47
CA GLY A 16 24.87 16.30 7.55
C GLY A 16 23.65 16.95 6.92
N MET A 17 22.71 16.17 6.36
CA MET A 17 21.50 16.77 5.77
C MET A 17 20.50 17.12 6.86
N PRO A 18 20.11 18.40 7.02
CA PRO A 18 19.11 18.77 7.99
C PRO A 18 17.78 18.11 7.62
N VAL A 19 17.24 17.31 8.54
CA VAL A 19 15.88 16.74 8.38
C VAL A 19 14.91 17.91 8.41
N THR A 20 14.52 18.36 7.22
CA THR A 20 13.61 19.49 7.04
C THR A 20 12.21 19.09 7.55
N GLY A 21 11.44 20.07 8.05
CA GLY A 21 10.06 19.82 8.50
C GLY A 21 9.19 19.08 7.48
N PHE A 22 9.46 19.27 6.19
CA PHE A 22 8.81 18.53 5.11
C PHE A 22 9.02 17.00 5.22
N HIS A 23 10.24 16.53 5.50
CA HIS A 23 10.52 15.09 5.66
C HIS A 23 9.76 14.50 6.84
N LYS A 24 9.61 15.24 7.94
CA LYS A 24 8.84 14.81 9.12
C LYS A 24 7.36 14.66 8.79
N ILE A 25 6.80 15.60 8.02
CA ILE A 25 5.39 15.55 7.59
C ILE A 25 5.16 14.35 6.67
N VAL A 26 6.02 14.15 5.66
CA VAL A 26 5.93 13.00 4.75
C VAL A 26 6.03 11.68 5.51
N PHE A 27 6.99 11.57 6.43
CA PHE A 27 7.14 10.39 7.28
C PHE A 27 5.88 10.12 8.13
N PHE A 28 5.31 11.16 8.72
CA PHE A 28 4.08 11.04 9.51
C PHE A 28 2.89 10.58 8.66
N ILE A 29 2.73 11.10 7.44
CA ILE A 29 1.68 10.68 6.49
C ILE A 29 1.85 9.21 6.12
N ILE A 30 3.08 8.79 5.81
CA ILE A 30 3.38 7.38 5.49
C ILE A 30 3.06 6.48 6.68
N MET A 31 3.45 6.86 7.89
CA MET A 31 3.15 6.10 9.11
C MET A 31 1.65 5.98 9.37
N MET A 32 0.90 7.07 9.17
CA MET A 32 -0.57 7.05 9.31
C MET A 32 -1.23 6.16 8.26
N ALA A 33 -0.78 6.24 7.02
CA ALA A 33 -1.30 5.37 5.95
C ALA A 33 -1.04 3.89 6.27
N TYR A 34 0.16 3.57 6.74
CA TYR A 34 0.54 2.22 7.17
C TYR A 34 -0.29 1.72 8.36
N PHE A 35 -0.55 2.61 9.32
CA PHE A 35 -1.39 2.30 10.47
C PHE A 35 -2.83 1.98 10.05
N CYS A 36 -3.41 2.79 9.16
CA CYS A 36 -4.76 2.55 8.63
C CYS A 36 -4.85 1.22 7.88
N GLU A 37 -3.82 0.89 7.10
CA GLU A 37 -3.73 -0.40 6.41
C GLU A 37 -3.71 -1.57 7.38
N GLN A 38 -2.86 -1.51 8.41
CA GLN A 38 -2.80 -2.57 9.40
C GLN A 38 -4.13 -2.73 10.14
N MET A 39 -4.80 -1.63 10.46
CA MET A 39 -6.13 -1.65 11.04
C MET A 39 -7.16 -2.36 10.14
N ASP A 40 -7.13 -2.10 8.82
CA ASP A 40 -8.03 -2.75 7.85
C ASP A 40 -7.77 -4.26 7.75
N ASN A 41 -6.52 -4.68 7.75
CA ASN A 41 -6.13 -6.10 7.76
C ASN A 41 -6.59 -6.84 9.02
N TRP A 42 -6.36 -6.25 10.19
CA TRP A 42 -6.80 -6.84 11.46
C TRP A 42 -8.32 -6.88 11.58
N ASN A 43 -9.02 -5.81 11.15
CA ASN A 43 -10.47 -5.78 11.14
C ASN A 43 -11.07 -6.91 10.30
N PHE A 44 -10.48 -7.25 9.15
CA PHE A 44 -10.97 -8.36 8.34
C PHE A 44 -10.96 -9.68 9.11
N GLY A 45 -9.91 -9.96 9.88
CA GLY A 45 -9.84 -11.17 10.73
C GLY A 45 -10.96 -11.23 11.77
N PHE A 46 -11.38 -10.10 12.33
CA PHE A 46 -12.49 -10.04 13.30
C PHE A 46 -13.85 -10.07 12.62
N ILE A 47 -13.99 -9.49 11.43
CA ILE A 47 -15.25 -9.42 10.69
C ILE A 47 -15.54 -10.74 9.97
N ALA A 48 -14.53 -11.52 9.60
CA ALA A 48 -14.70 -12.78 8.88
C ALA A 48 -15.70 -13.74 9.52
N PRO A 49 -15.69 -14.02 10.85
CA PRO A 49 -16.69 -14.85 11.49
C PRO A 49 -18.12 -14.28 11.40
N ALA A 50 -18.26 -12.95 11.50
CA ALA A 50 -19.55 -12.28 11.37
C ALA A 50 -20.11 -12.37 9.93
N LEU A 51 -19.25 -12.23 8.93
CA LEU A 51 -19.59 -12.42 7.52
C LEU A 51 -20.03 -13.85 7.22
N MET A 52 -19.38 -14.85 7.81
CA MET A 52 -19.81 -16.25 7.70
C MET A 52 -21.21 -16.45 8.24
N HIS A 53 -21.56 -15.79 9.36
CA HIS A 53 -22.89 -15.89 9.96
C HIS A 53 -23.97 -15.16 9.17
N THR A 54 -23.68 -13.96 8.68
CA THR A 54 -24.67 -13.12 7.97
C THR A 54 -24.90 -13.55 6.53
N TRP A 55 -23.87 -14.00 5.83
CA TRP A 55 -23.95 -14.41 4.42
C TRP A 55 -23.98 -15.92 4.22
N GLY A 56 -23.91 -16.71 5.30
CA GLY A 56 -23.88 -18.18 5.23
C GLY A 56 -22.66 -18.74 4.53
N LEU A 57 -21.52 -18.03 4.59
CA LEU A 57 -20.29 -18.40 3.91
C LEU A 57 -19.54 -19.52 4.66
N GLN A 58 -18.84 -20.33 3.88
CA GLN A 58 -17.94 -21.34 4.43
C GLN A 58 -16.54 -20.74 4.65
N MET A 59 -15.71 -21.44 5.44
CA MET A 59 -14.31 -21.06 5.67
C MET A 59 -13.50 -20.99 4.36
N SER A 60 -13.87 -21.81 3.38
CA SER A 60 -13.31 -21.78 2.03
C SER A 60 -13.50 -20.45 1.30
N ASP A 61 -14.66 -19.81 1.50
CA ASP A 61 -15.01 -18.56 0.83
C ASP A 61 -14.18 -17.39 1.40
N ILE A 62 -13.94 -17.40 2.71
CA ILE A 62 -13.00 -16.47 3.35
C ILE A 62 -11.58 -16.67 2.80
N GLY A 63 -11.18 -17.92 2.56
CA GLY A 63 -9.90 -18.22 1.88
C GLY A 63 -9.82 -17.62 0.48
N VAL A 64 -10.90 -17.68 -0.29
CA VAL A 64 -10.98 -17.07 -1.64
C VAL A 64 -10.81 -15.56 -1.56
N VAL A 65 -11.49 -14.87 -0.63
CA VAL A 65 -11.33 -13.43 -0.41
C VAL A 65 -9.88 -13.07 -0.13
N THR A 66 -9.24 -13.81 0.77
CA THR A 66 -7.84 -13.61 1.15
C THR A 66 -6.91 -13.84 -0.04
N LEU A 67 -7.15 -14.87 -0.83
CA LEU A 67 -6.37 -15.19 -2.02
C LEU A 67 -6.44 -14.05 -3.05
N TRP A 68 -7.63 -13.54 -3.35
CA TRP A 68 -7.81 -12.42 -4.27
C TRP A 68 -7.16 -11.13 -3.75
N TYR A 69 -7.18 -10.90 -2.44
CA TYR A 69 -6.45 -9.80 -1.82
C TYR A 69 -4.95 -9.90 -2.07
N PHE A 70 -4.33 -11.08 -1.88
CA PHE A 70 -2.91 -11.29 -2.15
C PHE A 70 -2.55 -11.18 -3.63
N ILE A 71 -3.43 -11.65 -4.53
CA ILE A 71 -3.26 -11.46 -5.98
C ILE A 71 -3.24 -9.96 -6.30
N GLY A 72 -4.17 -9.18 -5.74
CA GLY A 72 -4.22 -7.73 -5.86
C GLY A 72 -2.93 -7.07 -5.36
N MET A 73 -2.43 -7.47 -4.20
CA MET A 73 -1.15 -6.98 -3.64
C MET A 73 0.02 -7.26 -4.57
N THR A 74 0.14 -8.48 -5.08
CA THR A 74 1.24 -8.88 -5.98
C THR A 74 1.20 -8.07 -7.28
N ALA A 75 0.01 -7.92 -7.87
CA ALA A 75 -0.19 -7.08 -9.05
C ALA A 75 0.15 -5.61 -8.75
N GLY A 76 -0.30 -5.08 -7.60
CA GLY A 76 0.01 -3.72 -7.15
C GLY A 76 1.51 -3.47 -6.99
N GLY A 77 2.25 -4.45 -6.48
CA GLY A 77 3.71 -4.36 -6.36
C GLY A 77 4.42 -4.31 -7.70
N PHE A 78 4.03 -5.19 -8.61
CA PHE A 78 4.62 -5.26 -9.95
C PHE A 78 4.30 -4.00 -10.77
N PHE A 79 3.03 -3.68 -10.90
CA PHE A 79 2.59 -2.52 -11.68
C PHE A 79 2.88 -1.19 -10.98
N GLY A 80 2.86 -1.15 -9.65
CA GLY A 80 3.15 0.06 -8.87
C GLY A 80 4.55 0.60 -9.11
N GLY A 81 5.55 -0.29 -9.19
CA GLY A 81 6.92 0.09 -9.57
C GLY A 81 6.97 0.72 -10.95
N VAL A 82 6.41 0.03 -11.95
CA VAL A 82 6.38 0.49 -13.34
C VAL A 82 5.62 1.83 -13.47
N ILE A 83 4.43 1.93 -12.89
CA ILE A 83 3.61 3.14 -12.91
C ILE A 83 4.35 4.31 -12.22
N SER A 84 5.03 4.03 -11.12
CA SER A 84 5.81 5.02 -10.38
C SER A 84 6.94 5.62 -11.22
N ASP A 85 7.57 4.79 -12.07
CA ASP A 85 8.65 5.26 -12.94
C ASP A 85 8.13 6.10 -14.13
N PHE A 86 6.93 5.80 -14.65
CA PHE A 86 6.33 6.55 -15.77
C PHE A 86 5.63 7.84 -15.35
N ILE A 87 4.80 7.80 -14.31
CA ILE A 87 3.95 8.93 -13.88
C ILE A 87 4.65 9.82 -12.85
N GLY A 88 5.68 9.26 -12.22
CA GLY A 88 6.42 9.90 -11.14
C GLY A 88 5.89 9.48 -9.75
N ARG A 89 6.82 9.23 -8.85
CA ARG A 89 6.60 8.65 -7.52
C ARG A 89 5.54 9.38 -6.70
N ARG A 90 5.57 10.72 -6.70
CA ARG A 90 4.63 11.56 -5.93
C ARG A 90 3.18 11.40 -6.40
N LYS A 91 2.96 11.36 -7.72
CA LYS A 91 1.60 11.22 -8.27
C LYS A 91 1.07 9.82 -8.03
N THR A 92 1.90 8.79 -8.24
CA THR A 92 1.54 7.40 -8.00
C THR A 92 1.19 7.17 -6.52
N PHE A 93 1.93 7.75 -5.59
CA PHE A 93 1.65 7.70 -4.17
C PHE A 93 0.25 8.27 -3.83
N LEU A 94 -0.09 9.45 -4.36
CA LEU A 94 -1.41 10.06 -4.14
C LEU A 94 -2.55 9.24 -4.75
N ILE A 95 -2.35 8.70 -5.96
CA ILE A 95 -3.33 7.83 -6.63
C ILE A 95 -3.55 6.55 -5.81
N SER A 96 -2.48 5.96 -5.30
CA SER A 96 -2.55 4.73 -4.48
C SER A 96 -3.34 4.94 -3.19
N ILE A 97 -3.10 6.06 -2.48
CA ILE A 97 -3.88 6.41 -1.28
C ILE A 97 -5.35 6.61 -1.63
N ALA A 98 -5.65 7.35 -2.71
CA ALA A 98 -7.03 7.59 -3.13
C ALA A 98 -7.74 6.28 -3.48
N THR A 99 -7.08 5.39 -4.23
CA THR A 99 -7.60 4.06 -4.60
C THR A 99 -7.84 3.21 -3.35
N PHE A 100 -6.87 3.10 -2.47
CA PHE A 100 -7.00 2.36 -1.21
C PHE A 100 -8.18 2.88 -0.38
N SER A 101 -8.25 4.19 -0.14
CA SER A 101 -9.30 4.81 0.67
C SER A 101 -10.69 4.59 0.07
N PHE A 102 -10.84 4.75 -1.25
CA PHE A 102 -12.10 4.56 -1.94
C PHE A 102 -12.61 3.13 -1.81
N PHE A 103 -11.78 2.14 -2.11
CA PHE A 103 -12.18 0.74 -2.06
C PHE A 103 -12.32 0.22 -0.62
N SER A 104 -11.59 0.77 0.35
CA SER A 104 -11.77 0.45 1.76
C SER A 104 -13.14 0.91 2.28
N VAL A 105 -13.57 2.12 1.90
CA VAL A 105 -14.92 2.62 2.20
C VAL A 105 -15.98 1.76 1.51
N LEU A 106 -15.78 1.41 0.24
CA LEU A 106 -16.71 0.57 -0.53
C LEU A 106 -16.90 -0.81 0.13
N ASN A 107 -15.83 -1.39 0.69
CA ASN A 107 -15.93 -2.64 1.44
C ASN A 107 -16.90 -2.57 2.63
N GLY A 108 -16.99 -1.41 3.30
CA GLY A 108 -17.89 -1.20 4.43
C GLY A 108 -19.37 -1.09 4.06
N PHE A 109 -19.69 -0.75 2.81
CA PHE A 109 -21.07 -0.54 2.33
C PHE A 109 -21.58 -1.66 1.42
N THR A 110 -20.78 -2.69 1.17
CA THR A 110 -21.13 -3.75 0.20
C THR A 110 -21.83 -4.91 0.88
N ASP A 111 -23.03 -5.22 0.38
CA ASP A 111 -23.83 -6.40 0.81
C ASP A 111 -23.65 -7.63 -0.09
N ASN A 112 -22.92 -7.48 -1.22
CA ASN A 112 -22.70 -8.55 -2.18
C ASN A 112 -21.29 -9.14 -2.07
N PHE A 113 -21.20 -10.47 -1.89
CA PHE A 113 -19.93 -11.19 -1.78
C PHE A 113 -18.97 -10.94 -2.96
N HIS A 114 -19.46 -10.97 -4.20
CA HIS A 114 -18.61 -10.75 -5.39
C HIS A 114 -18.02 -9.35 -5.44
N VAL A 115 -18.81 -8.32 -5.11
CA VAL A 115 -18.36 -6.93 -5.06
C VAL A 115 -17.34 -6.76 -3.93
N PHE A 116 -17.55 -7.40 -2.81
CA PHE A 116 -16.64 -7.41 -1.67
C PHE A 116 -15.26 -7.99 -2.05
N VAL A 117 -15.25 -9.14 -2.75
CA VAL A 117 -13.99 -9.78 -3.22
C VAL A 117 -13.21 -8.85 -4.16
N ILE A 118 -13.91 -8.22 -5.11
CA ILE A 118 -13.28 -7.30 -6.08
C ILE A 118 -12.75 -6.06 -5.35
N ALA A 119 -13.55 -5.46 -4.46
CA ALA A 119 -13.14 -4.30 -3.70
C ALA A 119 -11.93 -4.61 -2.81
N ARG A 120 -11.90 -5.79 -2.18
CA ARG A 120 -10.76 -6.28 -1.39
C ARG A 120 -9.49 -6.46 -2.22
N SER A 121 -9.63 -7.03 -3.43
CA SER A 121 -8.51 -7.17 -4.37
C SER A 121 -7.94 -5.80 -4.79
N MET A 122 -8.81 -4.82 -5.08
CA MET A 122 -8.41 -3.46 -5.42
C MET A 122 -7.78 -2.70 -4.25
N THR A 123 -8.26 -2.95 -3.03
CA THR A 123 -7.62 -2.44 -1.80
C THR A 123 -6.19 -2.97 -1.69
N GLY A 124 -5.99 -4.28 -1.87
CA GLY A 124 -4.66 -4.91 -1.87
C GLY A 124 -3.72 -4.31 -2.93
N PHE A 125 -4.23 -4.07 -4.13
CA PHE A 125 -3.48 -3.42 -5.21
C PHE A 125 -3.00 -2.02 -4.79
N GLY A 126 -3.90 -1.19 -4.25
CA GLY A 126 -3.58 0.17 -3.81
C GLY A 126 -2.55 0.20 -2.69
N VAL A 127 -2.68 -0.69 -1.71
CA VAL A 127 -1.76 -0.82 -0.57
C VAL A 127 -0.33 -1.13 -1.02
N PHE A 128 -0.16 -2.15 -1.86
CA PHE A 128 1.19 -2.57 -2.23
C PHE A 128 1.87 -1.58 -3.18
N CYS A 129 1.09 -0.94 -4.04
CA CYS A 129 1.56 0.18 -4.86
C CYS A 129 2.05 1.35 -3.98
N LEU A 130 1.31 1.66 -2.91
CA LEU A 130 1.70 2.66 -1.91
C LEU A 130 3.00 2.29 -1.20
N MET A 131 3.16 1.02 -0.79
CA MET A 131 4.38 0.54 -0.14
C MET A 131 5.61 0.68 -1.02
N VAL A 132 5.53 0.23 -2.27
CA VAL A 132 6.64 0.34 -3.23
C VAL A 132 7.03 1.80 -3.45
N CYS A 133 6.06 2.70 -3.57
CA CYS A 133 6.32 4.12 -3.74
C CYS A 133 6.92 4.77 -2.48
N SER A 134 6.52 4.33 -1.27
CA SER A 134 6.99 4.91 -0.02
C SER A 134 8.45 4.57 0.30
N GLN A 135 8.93 3.38 -0.10
CA GLN A 135 10.33 2.95 0.10
C GLN A 135 11.32 3.76 -0.75
N ALA A 136 10.82 4.47 -1.73
CA ALA A 136 11.64 5.24 -2.66
C ALA A 136 11.75 6.73 -2.27
N TYR A 137 11.17 7.15 -1.13
CA TYR A 137 11.26 8.47 -0.52
C TYR A 137 12.19 8.47 0.69
#